data_90b381ffccf3b24eec4b3619405a8d36
#
_entry.id   90b381ffccf3b24eec4b3619405a8d36
#
_cell.length_a   1.000
_cell.length_b   1.000
_cell.length_c   1.000
_cell.angle_alpha   90.00
_cell.angle_beta   90.00
_cell.angle_gamma   90.00
#
_symmetry.space_group_name_H-M   'P 1'
#
loop_
_entity.id
_entity.type
_entity.pdbx_description
1 polymer ?
#
loop_
_entity_poly.entity_id
_entity_poly.type
_entity_poly.pdbx_seq_one_letter_code
_entity_poly.pdbx_strand_id
1 'polypeptide(L)'
;MGIPPNSTAFILSGGGARSAYQLGVLKYIFSEMGCVPESPIFVGSSAGAINAYFLSLRAHHGFSKAIIDLCNIWSSLTVDRVFRTDSWSIVKGVGNFVYNFTIGRYVRQRHIESIFNTEPLYELLKNIIVSEYHFLDKNIEAGSVRALGISAMQYGTGRTITFFQASEKSGIQPWTLLRREGRPAKLRLKHVLASAAIPLVFPSVKIENSYYADGSVRATAPLSPAIHLGGSKILGIGLRTIAQQSQPIENYPSMSQVIAMMLNTVFLDSIDFDVRVLERVNELIEKLPKEERGKLRPIDPFLIRPSEDLGLLSLPYKDCVPKTLKFLMKGLGPTDQRGADFLSYILFDKHYINALIEKGFQDAYAQREILHHFFKKSNQRMKDLP
;
A
#
# COMPACT_ATOMS: atom_id res chain seq x y z
N MET A 1 6.14 -13.53 -26.94
CA MET A 1 5.21 -14.35 -26.12
C MET A 1 4.12 -13.44 -25.57
N GLY A 2 2.84 -13.77 -25.81
CA GLY A 2 1.71 -12.98 -25.31
C GLY A 2 1.59 -13.05 -23.79
N ILE A 3 1.06 -11.99 -23.17
CA ILE A 3 0.71 -11.98 -21.74
C ILE A 3 -0.30 -13.10 -21.52
N PRO A 4 -0.09 -14.04 -20.57
CA PRO A 4 -1.07 -15.09 -20.31
C PRO A 4 -2.41 -14.46 -19.96
N PRO A 5 -3.53 -14.97 -20.52
CA PRO A 5 -4.84 -14.31 -20.43
C PRO A 5 -5.44 -14.20 -19.03
N ASN A 6 -4.81 -14.77 -18.01
CA ASN A 6 -5.41 -14.95 -16.67
C ASN A 6 -4.49 -14.56 -15.50
N SER A 7 -3.63 -13.54 -15.64
CA SER A 7 -2.80 -13.08 -14.53
C SER A 7 -3.61 -12.24 -13.55
N THR A 8 -3.71 -12.68 -12.30
CA THR A 8 -4.34 -11.90 -11.22
C THR A 8 -3.33 -11.00 -10.54
N ALA A 9 -3.64 -9.71 -10.46
CA ALA A 9 -2.85 -8.73 -9.73
C ALA A 9 -3.57 -8.26 -8.46
N PHE A 10 -2.80 -8.12 -7.39
CA PHE A 10 -3.25 -7.59 -6.10
C PHE A 10 -2.67 -6.19 -5.91
N ILE A 11 -3.56 -5.21 -5.70
CA ILE A 11 -3.17 -3.83 -5.41
C ILE A 11 -3.31 -3.58 -3.91
N LEU A 12 -2.18 -3.30 -3.28
CA LEU A 12 -2.07 -3.03 -1.84
C LEU A 12 -1.66 -1.58 -1.64
N SER A 13 -2.65 -0.72 -1.43
CA SER A 13 -2.43 0.72 -1.25
C SER A 13 -1.85 1.05 0.12
N GLY A 14 -1.27 2.24 0.24
CA GLY A 14 -0.81 2.78 1.51
C GLY A 14 -1.96 3.18 2.43
N GLY A 15 -1.66 3.25 3.73
CA GLY A 15 -2.64 3.65 4.74
C GLY A 15 -2.12 3.52 6.17
N GLY A 16 -0.80 3.44 6.36
CA GLY A 16 -0.21 3.24 7.70
C GLY A 16 -0.78 2.00 8.37
N ALA A 17 -1.20 2.11 9.64
CA ALA A 17 -1.76 0.99 10.40
C ALA A 17 -3.06 0.41 9.78
N ARG A 18 -3.87 1.22 9.07
CA ARG A 18 -5.06 0.73 8.35
C ARG A 18 -4.75 -0.39 7.36
N SER A 19 -3.52 -0.47 6.85
CA SER A 19 -3.12 -1.52 5.89
C SER A 19 -3.17 -2.93 6.47
N ALA A 20 -3.34 -3.09 7.78
CA ALA A 20 -3.64 -4.36 8.42
C ALA A 20 -4.99 -4.95 7.96
N TYR A 21 -5.96 -4.13 7.57
CA TYR A 21 -7.22 -4.56 6.96
C TYR A 21 -6.98 -5.43 5.72
N GLN A 22 -5.98 -5.07 4.89
CA GLN A 22 -5.63 -5.84 3.69
C GLN A 22 -5.25 -7.28 4.02
N LEU A 23 -4.61 -7.49 5.17
CA LEU A 23 -4.20 -8.82 5.60
C LEU A 23 -5.40 -9.71 5.93
N GLY A 24 -6.43 -9.13 6.53
CA GLY A 24 -7.69 -9.85 6.79
C GLY A 24 -8.35 -10.32 5.52
N VAL A 25 -8.46 -9.44 4.51
CA VAL A 25 -8.97 -9.77 3.18
C VAL A 25 -8.17 -10.90 2.54
N LEU A 26 -6.84 -10.77 2.52
CA LEU A 26 -5.94 -11.76 1.92
C LEU A 26 -5.93 -13.08 2.72
N LYS A 27 -6.07 -13.02 4.05
CA LYS A 27 -6.19 -14.21 4.90
C LYS A 27 -7.43 -15.01 4.54
N TYR A 28 -8.58 -14.35 4.34
CA TYR A 28 -9.77 -15.03 3.86
C TYR A 28 -9.53 -15.68 2.49
N ILE A 29 -8.99 -14.93 1.53
CA ILE A 29 -8.79 -15.42 0.16
C ILE A 29 -7.80 -16.59 0.10
N PHE A 30 -6.65 -16.48 0.76
CA PHE A 30 -5.57 -17.45 0.63
C PHE A 30 -5.69 -18.66 1.56
N SER A 31 -6.27 -18.48 2.75
CA SER A 31 -6.34 -19.54 3.75
C SER A 31 -7.70 -20.21 3.81
N GLU A 32 -8.79 -19.45 3.89
CA GLU A 32 -10.13 -20.03 4.03
C GLU A 32 -10.73 -20.43 2.69
N MET A 33 -10.70 -19.52 1.72
CA MET A 33 -11.22 -19.78 0.40
C MET A 33 -10.30 -20.66 -0.46
N GLY A 34 -9.01 -20.73 -0.11
CA GLY A 34 -8.01 -21.48 -0.85
C GLY A 34 -7.78 -21.01 -2.28
N CYS A 35 -8.21 -19.79 -2.62
CA CYS A 35 -8.08 -19.24 -3.96
C CYS A 35 -6.74 -18.52 -4.13
N VAL A 36 -5.72 -19.29 -4.47
CA VAL A 36 -4.39 -18.79 -4.77
C VAL A 36 -4.17 -18.83 -6.29
N PRO A 37 -3.94 -17.67 -6.95
CA PRO A 37 -3.54 -17.67 -8.35
C PRO A 37 -2.19 -18.36 -8.54
N GLU A 38 -2.00 -19.09 -9.66
CA GLU A 38 -0.75 -19.81 -9.93
C GLU A 38 0.49 -18.90 -9.93
N SER A 39 0.35 -17.70 -10.46
CA SER A 39 1.46 -16.76 -10.60
C SER A 39 0.95 -15.33 -10.42
N PRO A 40 0.69 -14.90 -9.15
CA PRO A 40 0.13 -13.59 -8.86
C PRO A 40 1.12 -12.48 -9.15
N ILE A 41 0.56 -11.29 -9.42
CA ILE A 41 1.28 -10.03 -9.45
C ILE A 41 0.93 -9.26 -8.18
N PHE A 42 1.93 -8.77 -7.47
CA PHE A 42 1.70 -7.87 -6.35
C PHE A 42 2.20 -6.47 -6.68
N VAL A 43 1.37 -5.48 -6.40
CA VAL A 43 1.75 -4.07 -6.51
C VAL A 43 1.44 -3.39 -5.20
N GLY A 44 2.44 -2.73 -4.61
CA GLY A 44 2.27 -2.07 -3.33
C GLY A 44 2.81 -0.65 -3.30
N SER A 45 2.22 0.17 -2.43
CA SER A 45 2.73 1.49 -2.04
C SER A 45 2.66 1.66 -0.53
N SER A 46 3.62 2.38 0.07
CA SER A 46 3.67 2.62 1.52
C SER A 46 3.61 1.32 2.33
N ALA A 47 2.78 1.23 3.35
CA ALA A 47 2.56 0.01 4.13
C ALA A 47 2.10 -1.17 3.25
N GLY A 48 1.35 -0.92 2.18
CA GLY A 48 1.00 -1.94 1.18
C GLY A 48 2.21 -2.50 0.43
N ALA A 49 3.28 -1.73 0.27
CA ALA A 49 4.54 -2.23 -0.30
C ALA A 49 5.23 -3.23 0.63
N ILE A 50 5.14 -3.04 1.95
CA ILE A 50 5.63 -3.99 2.95
C ILE A 50 4.86 -5.31 2.80
N ASN A 51 3.53 -5.24 2.72
CA ASN A 51 2.67 -6.41 2.55
C ASN A 51 2.97 -7.15 1.25
N ALA A 52 3.03 -6.44 0.12
CA ALA A 52 3.32 -7.00 -1.21
C ALA A 52 4.70 -7.66 -1.24
N TYR A 53 5.71 -7.00 -0.68
CA TYR A 53 7.07 -7.52 -0.65
C TYR A 53 7.17 -8.78 0.19
N PHE A 54 6.60 -8.80 1.40
CA PHE A 54 6.64 -9.95 2.29
C PHE A 54 5.94 -11.17 1.69
N LEU A 55 4.75 -11.00 1.12
CA LEU A 55 4.02 -12.09 0.46
C LEU A 55 4.82 -12.67 -0.71
N SER A 56 5.45 -11.81 -1.51
CA SER A 56 6.29 -12.23 -2.63
C SER A 56 7.56 -12.95 -2.14
N LEU A 57 8.14 -12.49 -1.04
CA LEU A 57 9.33 -13.07 -0.42
C LEU A 57 9.05 -14.47 0.11
N ARG A 58 7.89 -14.68 0.73
CA ARG A 58 7.48 -15.92 1.39
C ARG A 58 6.63 -16.86 0.52
N ALA A 59 6.46 -16.55 -0.78
CA ALA A 59 5.64 -17.35 -1.69
C ALA A 59 6.03 -18.84 -1.76
N HIS A 60 7.32 -19.17 -1.55
CA HIS A 60 7.81 -20.56 -1.51
C HIS A 60 7.25 -21.37 -0.34
N HIS A 61 6.73 -20.76 0.72
CA HIS A 61 6.02 -21.45 1.81
C HIS A 61 4.53 -21.65 1.53
N GLY A 62 4.03 -21.13 0.39
CA GLY A 62 2.60 -21.01 0.09
C GLY A 62 1.98 -19.75 0.70
N PHE A 63 1.04 -19.14 -0.04
CA PHE A 63 0.44 -17.85 0.37
C PHE A 63 -0.42 -17.96 1.63
N SER A 64 -1.02 -19.12 1.89
CA SER A 64 -1.77 -19.37 3.13
C SER A 64 -0.88 -19.22 4.37
N LYS A 65 0.32 -19.80 4.34
CA LYS A 65 1.27 -19.66 5.45
C LYS A 65 1.87 -18.26 5.49
N ALA A 66 2.25 -17.71 4.34
CA ALA A 66 2.84 -16.38 4.25
C ALA A 66 1.92 -15.29 4.83
N ILE A 67 0.61 -15.36 4.57
CA ILE A 67 -0.34 -14.37 5.11
C ILE A 67 -0.54 -14.53 6.62
N ILE A 68 -0.54 -15.75 7.15
CA ILE A 68 -0.63 -15.99 8.59
C ILE A 68 0.61 -15.43 9.30
N ASP A 69 1.81 -15.69 8.76
CA ASP A 69 3.06 -15.14 9.30
C ASP A 69 3.05 -13.60 9.28
N LEU A 70 2.56 -13.01 8.19
CA LEU A 70 2.44 -11.56 8.07
C LEU A 70 1.43 -10.97 9.08
N CYS A 71 0.28 -11.62 9.29
CA CYS A 71 -0.68 -11.22 10.33
C CYS A 71 -0.04 -11.25 11.73
N ASN A 72 0.76 -12.26 12.03
CA ASN A 72 1.46 -12.37 13.32
C ASN A 72 2.49 -11.23 13.50
N ILE A 73 3.24 -10.89 12.45
CA ILE A 73 4.18 -9.75 12.47
C ILE A 73 3.41 -8.46 12.75
N TRP A 74 2.34 -8.18 12.00
CA TRP A 74 1.54 -6.97 12.20
C TRP A 74 0.92 -6.90 13.59
N SER A 75 0.38 -8.02 14.11
CA SER A 75 -0.19 -8.10 15.46
C SER A 75 0.85 -7.88 16.57
N SER A 76 2.14 -8.03 16.26
CA SER A 76 3.24 -7.74 17.19
C SER A 76 3.74 -6.30 17.12
N LEU A 77 3.24 -5.49 16.16
CA LEU A 77 3.68 -4.10 16.03
C LEU A 77 3.17 -3.25 17.18
N THR A 78 4.05 -2.36 17.61
CA THR A 78 3.74 -1.26 18.52
C THR A 78 4.26 0.03 17.89
N VAL A 79 3.77 1.17 18.34
CA VAL A 79 4.22 2.48 17.82
C VAL A 79 5.75 2.58 17.91
N ASP A 80 6.35 2.14 19.03
CA ASP A 80 7.81 2.20 19.26
C ASP A 80 8.62 1.27 18.35
N ARG A 81 7.98 0.24 17.76
CA ARG A 81 8.61 -0.63 16.76
C ARG A 81 8.55 -0.04 15.34
N VAL A 82 7.74 0.99 15.14
CA VAL A 82 7.62 1.67 13.83
C VAL A 82 8.44 2.95 13.82
N PHE A 83 8.33 3.79 14.85
CA PHE A 83 9.12 5.01 14.99
C PHE A 83 9.38 5.33 16.46
N ARG A 84 10.48 6.03 16.71
CA ARG A 84 10.85 6.41 18.09
C ARG A 84 9.85 7.41 18.65
N THR A 85 9.31 7.11 19.84
CA THR A 85 8.36 7.98 20.56
C THR A 85 8.92 8.54 21.87
N ASP A 86 10.21 8.31 22.16
CA ASP A 86 10.86 8.93 23.31
C ASP A 86 10.84 10.47 23.19
N SER A 87 10.58 11.13 24.31
CA SER A 87 10.39 12.59 24.37
C SER A 87 11.54 13.37 23.75
N TRP A 88 12.78 12.86 23.90
CA TRP A 88 13.97 13.50 23.35
C TRP A 88 13.99 13.43 21.82
N SER A 89 13.70 12.28 21.22
CA SER A 89 13.66 12.10 19.76
C SER A 89 12.58 12.97 19.12
N ILE A 90 11.41 13.07 19.74
CA ILE A 90 10.31 13.91 19.27
C ILE A 90 10.66 15.41 19.40
N VAL A 91 11.14 15.85 20.57
CA VAL A 91 11.54 17.25 20.78
C VAL A 91 12.66 17.63 19.82
N LYS A 92 13.64 16.76 19.61
CA LYS A 92 14.73 16.95 18.64
C LYS A 92 14.20 17.02 17.20
N GLY A 93 13.29 16.14 16.80
CA GLY A 93 12.70 16.12 15.46
C GLY A 93 11.88 17.39 15.19
N VAL A 94 10.96 17.74 16.08
CA VAL A 94 10.14 18.96 15.97
C VAL A 94 11.03 20.20 16.09
N GLY A 95 11.95 20.23 17.03
CA GLY A 95 12.89 21.35 17.22
C GLY A 95 13.77 21.58 15.99
N ASN A 96 14.33 20.52 15.40
CA ASN A 96 15.09 20.61 14.16
C ASN A 96 14.21 21.07 12.98
N PHE A 97 12.98 20.61 12.90
CA PHE A 97 12.04 21.04 11.88
C PHE A 97 11.75 22.54 11.99
N VAL A 98 11.35 23.02 13.18
CA VAL A 98 11.08 24.44 13.43
C VAL A 98 12.33 25.28 13.22
N TYR A 99 13.49 24.87 13.74
CA TYR A 99 14.76 25.57 13.57
C TYR A 99 15.16 25.71 12.09
N ASN A 100 15.09 24.60 11.32
CA ASN A 100 15.43 24.62 9.89
C ASN A 100 14.43 25.44 9.07
N PHE A 101 13.15 25.45 9.47
CA PHE A 101 12.10 26.24 8.81
C PHE A 101 12.26 27.74 9.07
N THR A 102 12.71 28.15 10.28
CA THR A 102 12.77 29.56 10.68
C THR A 102 14.14 30.18 10.45
N ILE A 103 15.20 29.52 10.89
CA ILE A 103 16.57 30.09 10.94
C ILE A 103 17.54 29.37 10.01
N GLY A 104 17.25 28.14 9.60
CA GLY A 104 18.13 27.28 8.80
C GLY A 104 18.58 27.89 7.47
N ARG A 105 17.85 28.90 6.96
CA ARG A 105 18.21 29.65 5.77
C ARG A 105 19.49 30.51 5.98
N TYR A 106 19.78 30.87 7.21
CA TYR A 106 20.92 31.74 7.55
C TYR A 106 22.17 30.98 8.02
N VAL A 107 22.01 29.70 8.41
CA VAL A 107 23.08 28.91 8.98
C VAL A 107 23.23 27.62 8.20
N ARG A 108 24.08 27.64 7.17
CA ARG A 108 24.61 26.49 6.40
C ARG A 108 23.59 25.35 6.17
N GLN A 109 23.33 25.02 4.89
CA GLN A 109 22.43 23.96 4.41
C GLN A 109 22.40 22.71 5.30
N ARG A 110 21.57 22.69 6.32
CA ARG A 110 21.15 21.45 6.97
C ARG A 110 19.85 21.01 6.29
N HIS A 111 19.86 19.78 5.78
CA HIS A 111 18.66 19.18 5.23
C HIS A 111 17.60 19.10 6.32
N ILE A 112 16.33 19.40 5.97
CA ILE A 112 15.18 19.19 6.85
C ILE A 112 15.08 17.68 7.03
N GLU A 113 15.47 17.18 8.20
CA GLU A 113 15.24 15.82 8.61
C GLU A 113 13.76 15.65 8.96
N SER A 114 13.24 14.43 8.86
CA SER A 114 11.86 14.09 9.20
C SER A 114 11.54 14.34 10.68
N ILE A 115 10.24 14.47 10.98
CA ILE A 115 9.74 14.64 12.36
C ILE A 115 10.02 13.38 13.19
N PHE A 116 9.80 12.18 12.60
CA PHE A 116 9.97 10.91 13.29
C PHE A 116 11.21 10.15 12.79
N ASN A 117 11.89 9.52 13.74
CA ASN A 117 12.97 8.59 13.45
C ASN A 117 12.38 7.18 13.24
N THR A 118 12.54 6.63 12.04
CA THR A 118 12.03 5.31 11.64
C THR A 118 13.07 4.20 11.75
N GLU A 119 14.15 4.41 12.51
CA GLU A 119 15.16 3.38 12.76
C GLU A 119 14.58 2.05 13.27
N PRO A 120 13.55 2.05 14.19
CA PRO A 120 12.93 0.81 14.62
C PRO A 120 12.28 0.03 13.48
N LEU A 121 11.57 0.70 12.58
CA LEU A 121 10.97 0.05 11.40
C LEU A 121 12.06 -0.49 10.47
N TYR A 122 13.13 0.26 10.26
CA TYR A 122 14.28 -0.18 9.45
C TYR A 122 14.87 -1.48 10.01
N GLU A 123 15.20 -1.54 11.31
CA GLU A 123 15.77 -2.74 11.93
C GLU A 123 14.79 -3.92 11.92
N LEU A 124 13.50 -3.68 12.15
CA LEU A 124 12.46 -4.71 12.04
C LEU A 124 12.44 -5.33 10.64
N LEU A 125 12.32 -4.49 9.61
CA LEU A 125 12.25 -4.95 8.23
C LEU A 125 13.56 -5.57 7.76
N LYS A 126 14.70 -5.05 8.22
CA LYS A 126 16.03 -5.59 7.93
C LYS A 126 16.15 -7.03 8.44
N ASN A 127 15.73 -7.28 9.68
CA ASN A 127 15.78 -8.62 10.28
C ASN A 127 14.88 -9.63 9.57
N ILE A 128 13.75 -9.18 9.02
CA ILE A 128 12.79 -10.04 8.31
C ILE A 128 13.21 -10.28 6.86
N ILE A 129 13.76 -9.26 6.19
CA ILE A 129 13.91 -9.24 4.73
C ILE A 129 15.33 -9.58 4.28
N VAL A 130 16.37 -9.03 4.97
CA VAL A 130 17.73 -9.01 4.40
C VAL A 130 18.33 -10.40 4.23
N SER A 131 18.13 -11.30 5.18
CA SER A 131 18.62 -12.68 5.11
C SER A 131 17.93 -13.51 4.02
N GLU A 132 16.78 -13.05 3.50
CA GLU A 132 15.89 -13.82 2.65
C GLU A 132 15.77 -13.30 1.22
N TYR A 133 16.52 -12.27 0.82
CA TYR A 133 16.45 -11.71 -0.54
C TYR A 133 16.50 -12.75 -1.67
N HIS A 134 17.29 -13.80 -1.48
CA HIS A 134 17.45 -14.87 -2.48
C HIS A 134 16.15 -15.65 -2.71
N PHE A 135 15.22 -15.68 -1.75
CA PHE A 135 13.92 -16.34 -1.95
C PHE A 135 13.02 -15.52 -2.87
N LEU A 136 13.06 -14.17 -2.80
CA LEU A 136 12.32 -13.34 -3.75
C LEU A 136 12.79 -13.60 -5.19
N ASP A 137 14.10 -13.59 -5.41
CA ASP A 137 14.68 -13.87 -6.73
C ASP A 137 14.23 -15.24 -7.23
N LYS A 138 14.33 -16.31 -6.39
CA LYS A 138 13.89 -17.67 -6.71
C LYS A 138 12.39 -17.77 -6.98
N ASN A 139 11.54 -17.14 -6.18
CA ASN A 139 10.09 -17.20 -6.34
C ASN A 139 9.64 -16.56 -7.66
N ILE A 140 10.30 -15.50 -8.10
CA ILE A 140 10.03 -14.83 -9.38
C ILE A 140 10.52 -15.71 -10.55
N GLU A 141 11.71 -16.28 -10.45
CA GLU A 141 12.26 -17.14 -11.50
C GLU A 141 11.47 -18.45 -11.65
N ALA A 142 11.02 -19.02 -10.55
CA ALA A 142 10.16 -20.21 -10.52
C ALA A 142 8.72 -19.95 -10.99
N GLY A 143 8.32 -18.66 -11.10
CA GLY A 143 6.96 -18.27 -11.48
C GLY A 143 5.94 -18.36 -10.34
N SER A 144 6.35 -18.65 -9.10
CA SER A 144 5.47 -18.59 -7.92
C SER A 144 4.92 -17.18 -7.68
N VAL A 145 5.66 -16.16 -8.12
CA VAL A 145 5.25 -14.76 -8.24
C VAL A 145 5.63 -14.30 -9.65
N ARG A 146 4.67 -13.80 -10.42
CA ARG A 146 4.93 -13.31 -11.78
C ARG A 146 5.73 -12.02 -11.78
N ALA A 147 5.32 -11.09 -10.94
CA ALA A 147 6.00 -9.81 -10.78
C ALA A 147 5.65 -9.16 -9.43
N LEU A 148 6.59 -8.40 -8.91
CA LEU A 148 6.40 -7.51 -7.76
C LEU A 148 6.71 -6.09 -8.20
N GLY A 149 5.77 -5.15 -7.96
CA GLY A 149 5.94 -3.73 -8.18
C GLY A 149 5.87 -2.93 -6.89
N ILE A 150 6.81 -2.03 -6.66
CA ILE A 150 6.84 -1.12 -5.52
C ILE A 150 6.91 0.30 -6.04
N SER A 151 5.91 1.11 -5.70
CA SER A 151 5.80 2.49 -6.17
C SER A 151 6.39 3.47 -5.16
N ALA A 152 7.23 4.39 -5.63
CA ALA A 152 7.78 5.49 -4.85
C ALA A 152 7.76 6.78 -5.67
N MET A 153 7.64 7.94 -5.01
CA MET A 153 7.68 9.25 -5.66
C MET A 153 9.13 9.76 -5.69
N GLN A 154 9.62 10.10 -6.87
CA GLN A 154 10.95 10.67 -7.05
C GLN A 154 10.93 12.18 -6.80
N TYR A 155 11.75 12.67 -5.87
CA TYR A 155 11.97 14.10 -5.69
C TYR A 155 12.65 14.72 -6.91
N GLY A 156 12.45 16.01 -7.12
CA GLY A 156 12.98 16.75 -8.25
C GLY A 156 12.11 16.62 -9.51
N THR A 157 11.80 15.41 -9.95
CA THR A 157 10.92 15.18 -11.12
C THR A 157 9.43 15.13 -10.76
N GLY A 158 9.10 14.79 -9.53
CA GLY A 158 7.74 14.53 -9.06
C GLY A 158 7.06 13.36 -9.78
N ARG A 159 7.83 12.45 -10.40
CA ARG A 159 7.29 11.24 -11.03
C ARG A 159 7.04 10.14 -10.01
N THR A 160 6.01 9.34 -10.23
CA THR A 160 5.85 8.06 -9.55
C THR A 160 6.66 7.02 -10.30
N ILE A 161 7.65 6.43 -9.64
CA ILE A 161 8.46 5.35 -10.17
C ILE A 161 7.98 4.04 -9.54
N THR A 162 7.52 3.13 -10.38
CA THR A 162 7.26 1.75 -9.96
C THR A 162 8.51 0.93 -10.24
N PHE A 163 9.30 0.69 -9.21
CA PHE A 163 10.36 -0.31 -9.28
C PHE A 163 9.72 -1.69 -9.35
N PHE A 164 10.07 -2.48 -10.35
CA PHE A 164 9.50 -3.81 -10.48
C PHE A 164 10.56 -4.89 -10.70
N GLN A 165 10.26 -6.07 -10.20
CA GLN A 165 11.02 -7.28 -10.43
C GLN A 165 10.12 -8.33 -11.04
N ALA A 166 10.55 -8.90 -12.16
CA ALA A 166 9.87 -9.95 -12.88
C ALA A 166 10.91 -10.85 -13.54
N SER A 167 10.56 -12.10 -13.86
CA SER A 167 11.44 -12.98 -14.63
C SER A 167 11.65 -12.41 -16.04
N GLU A 168 12.84 -12.55 -16.59
CA GLU A 168 13.14 -12.17 -17.98
C GLU A 168 12.22 -12.90 -18.98
N LYS A 169 11.82 -14.14 -18.67
CA LYS A 169 10.89 -14.93 -19.47
C LYS A 169 9.47 -14.35 -19.48
N SER A 170 9.13 -13.44 -18.56
CA SER A 170 7.80 -12.84 -18.47
C SER A 170 7.46 -11.92 -19.64
N GLY A 171 8.47 -11.41 -20.34
CA GLY A 171 8.33 -10.43 -21.43
C GLY A 171 7.88 -9.03 -20.96
N ILE A 172 7.85 -8.77 -19.65
CA ILE A 172 7.46 -7.47 -19.10
C ILE A 172 8.55 -6.44 -19.42
N GLN A 173 8.15 -5.33 -20.05
CA GLN A 173 9.05 -4.27 -20.47
C GLN A 173 8.94 -3.05 -19.57
N PRO A 174 9.99 -2.26 -19.39
CA PRO A 174 9.91 -0.95 -18.76
C PRO A 174 8.93 -0.05 -19.55
N TRP A 175 8.29 0.88 -18.84
CA TRP A 175 7.37 1.84 -19.46
C TRP A 175 7.61 3.25 -18.95
N THR A 176 7.30 4.23 -19.78
CA THR A 176 7.35 5.65 -19.43
C THR A 176 6.08 6.32 -19.88
N LEU A 177 5.38 6.97 -18.94
CA LEU A 177 4.18 7.76 -19.16
C LEU A 177 4.43 9.19 -18.64
N LEU A 178 3.51 10.10 -18.87
CA LEU A 178 3.67 11.52 -18.55
C LEU A 178 4.23 11.81 -17.14
N ARG A 179 3.79 11.10 -16.12
CA ARG A 179 4.22 11.30 -14.72
C ARG A 179 4.49 10.00 -13.99
N ARG A 180 4.59 8.91 -14.70
CA ARG A 180 4.75 7.56 -14.17
C ARG A 180 5.76 6.80 -15.00
N GLU A 181 6.56 6.00 -14.34
CA GLU A 181 7.59 5.18 -14.98
C GLU A 181 7.67 3.84 -14.28
N GLY A 182 7.76 2.76 -15.06
CA GLY A 182 8.10 1.44 -14.57
C GLY A 182 9.55 1.13 -14.86
N ARG A 183 10.32 0.89 -13.80
CA ARG A 183 11.75 0.66 -13.87
C ARG A 183 12.09 -0.72 -13.34
N PRO A 184 12.69 -1.60 -14.15
CA PRO A 184 13.15 -2.90 -13.69
C PRO A 184 14.24 -2.73 -12.65
N ALA A 185 14.16 -3.47 -11.55
CA ALA A 185 15.13 -3.42 -10.47
C ALA A 185 15.13 -4.74 -9.68
N LYS A 186 16.28 -5.15 -9.15
CA LYS A 186 16.31 -6.13 -8.05
C LYS A 186 15.79 -5.46 -6.80
N LEU A 187 14.57 -5.80 -6.41
CA LEU A 187 13.91 -5.18 -5.27
C LEU A 187 14.58 -5.58 -3.95
N ARG A 188 14.83 -4.58 -3.11
CA ARG A 188 15.52 -4.72 -1.82
C ARG A 188 14.85 -3.79 -0.80
N LEU A 189 15.21 -3.93 0.47
CA LEU A 189 14.67 -3.14 1.58
C LEU A 189 14.60 -1.64 1.29
N LYS A 190 15.62 -1.07 0.63
CA LYS A 190 15.63 0.37 0.26
C LYS A 190 14.45 0.81 -0.58
N HIS A 191 13.91 -0.06 -1.46
CA HIS A 191 12.76 0.26 -2.30
C HIS A 191 11.45 0.25 -1.47
N VAL A 192 11.34 -0.69 -0.51
CA VAL A 192 10.22 -0.75 0.43
C VAL A 192 10.21 0.48 1.33
N LEU A 193 11.37 0.84 1.89
CA LEU A 193 11.52 2.03 2.73
C LEU A 193 11.25 3.33 1.96
N ALA A 194 11.72 3.43 0.71
CA ALA A 194 11.42 4.56 -0.15
C ALA A 194 9.92 4.73 -0.40
N SER A 195 9.23 3.60 -0.61
CA SER A 195 7.78 3.57 -0.79
C SER A 195 7.00 3.97 0.47
N ALA A 196 7.57 3.76 1.66
CA ALA A 196 6.96 4.09 2.95
C ALA A 196 7.45 5.42 3.55
N ALA A 197 8.28 6.18 2.83
CA ALA A 197 8.87 7.43 3.30
C ALA A 197 7.88 8.60 3.15
N ILE A 198 6.90 8.71 4.05
CA ILE A 198 5.89 9.80 4.04
C ILE A 198 6.61 11.14 4.20
N PRO A 199 6.46 12.09 3.24
CA PRO A 199 7.10 13.40 3.29
C PRO A 199 6.87 14.12 4.62
N LEU A 200 7.89 14.75 5.15
CA LEU A 200 7.93 15.46 6.43
C LEU A 200 7.85 14.54 7.66
N VAL A 201 7.12 13.43 7.57
CA VAL A 201 6.90 12.49 8.68
C VAL A 201 8.06 11.54 8.82
N PHE A 202 8.48 10.91 7.72
CA PHE A 202 9.57 9.94 7.67
C PHE A 202 10.72 10.39 6.75
N PRO A 203 11.96 9.95 7.01
CA PRO A 203 13.11 10.37 6.22
C PRO A 203 13.00 9.86 4.77
N SER A 204 13.36 10.72 3.82
CA SER A 204 13.46 10.33 2.42
C SER A 204 14.59 9.33 2.20
N VAL A 205 14.41 8.41 1.27
CA VAL A 205 15.36 7.32 1.00
C VAL A 205 16.10 7.59 -0.31
N LYS A 206 17.44 7.52 -0.27
CA LYS A 206 18.26 7.63 -1.47
C LYS A 206 18.38 6.27 -2.17
N ILE A 207 17.99 6.24 -3.44
CA ILE A 207 18.22 5.10 -4.35
C ILE A 207 19.04 5.65 -5.51
N GLU A 208 20.25 5.11 -5.69
CA GLU A 208 21.21 5.60 -6.66
C GLU A 208 21.47 7.12 -6.47
N ASN A 209 21.19 7.92 -7.49
CA ASN A 209 21.44 9.36 -7.49
C ASN A 209 20.20 10.21 -7.18
N SER A 210 19.11 9.60 -6.70
CA SER A 210 17.85 10.29 -6.45
C SER A 210 17.29 10.00 -5.06
N TYR A 211 16.55 10.96 -4.49
CA TYR A 211 15.78 10.77 -3.27
C TYR A 211 14.32 10.45 -3.61
N TYR A 212 13.74 9.60 -2.78
CA TYR A 212 12.37 9.11 -2.96
C TYR A 212 11.55 9.31 -1.70
N ALA A 213 10.26 9.48 -1.90
CA ALA A 213 9.23 9.54 -0.89
C ALA A 213 8.12 8.53 -1.17
N ASP A 214 7.15 8.45 -0.26
CA ASP A 214 6.01 7.55 -0.32
C ASP A 214 5.30 7.61 -1.69
N GLY A 215 5.11 6.44 -2.28
CA GLY A 215 4.51 6.28 -3.60
C GLY A 215 3.06 6.70 -3.66
N SER A 216 2.34 6.65 -2.53
CA SER A 216 0.93 7.04 -2.45
C SER A 216 0.72 8.55 -2.61
N VAL A 217 1.73 9.38 -2.27
CA VAL A 217 1.64 10.85 -2.38
C VAL A 217 1.23 11.31 -3.79
N ARG A 218 1.52 10.51 -4.79
CA ARG A 218 1.19 10.83 -6.18
C ARG A 218 0.62 9.64 -6.97
N ALA A 219 -0.06 8.74 -6.30
CA ALA A 219 -0.68 7.57 -6.91
C ALA A 219 -1.99 7.95 -7.65
N THR A 220 -1.88 8.72 -8.73
CA THR A 220 -3.05 9.15 -9.54
C THR A 220 -3.69 8.02 -10.35
N ALA A 221 -3.04 6.89 -10.50
CA ALA A 221 -3.55 5.71 -11.20
C ALA A 221 -2.90 4.43 -10.61
N PRO A 222 -3.36 3.98 -9.44
CA PRO A 222 -2.77 2.85 -8.71
C PRO A 222 -2.91 1.51 -9.45
N LEU A 223 -3.87 1.35 -10.36
CA LEU A 223 -4.05 0.13 -11.16
C LEU A 223 -3.05 0.05 -12.34
N SER A 224 -2.55 1.18 -12.82
CA SER A 224 -1.67 1.24 -14.00
C SER A 224 -0.43 0.33 -13.90
N PRO A 225 0.31 0.26 -12.79
CA PRO A 225 1.45 -0.66 -12.68
C PRO A 225 1.04 -2.13 -12.85
N ALA A 226 -0.09 -2.55 -12.27
CA ALA A 226 -0.58 -3.92 -12.39
C ALA A 226 -0.92 -4.27 -13.85
N ILE A 227 -1.49 -3.32 -14.59
CA ILE A 227 -1.80 -3.48 -16.02
C ILE A 227 -0.50 -3.67 -16.82
N HIS A 228 0.50 -2.83 -16.58
CA HIS A 228 1.81 -2.91 -17.26
C HIS A 228 2.58 -4.18 -16.90
N LEU A 229 2.42 -4.68 -15.68
CA LEU A 229 3.01 -5.96 -15.25
C LEU A 229 2.23 -7.19 -15.76
N GLY A 230 1.14 -6.98 -16.53
CA GLY A 230 0.43 -8.04 -17.21
C GLY A 230 -0.82 -8.54 -16.51
N GLY A 231 -1.31 -7.86 -15.47
CA GLY A 231 -2.57 -8.21 -14.81
C GLY A 231 -3.75 -8.10 -15.75
N SER A 232 -4.53 -9.18 -15.89
CA SER A 232 -5.81 -9.21 -16.63
C SER A 232 -7.01 -9.16 -15.68
N LYS A 233 -6.81 -9.57 -14.44
CA LYS A 233 -7.71 -9.41 -13.32
C LYS A 233 -6.99 -8.62 -12.25
N ILE A 234 -7.65 -7.64 -11.68
CA ILE A 234 -7.04 -6.77 -10.68
C ILE A 234 -7.95 -6.73 -9.45
N LEU A 235 -7.47 -7.30 -8.35
CA LEU A 235 -8.10 -7.19 -7.04
C LEU A 235 -7.44 -6.06 -6.28
N GLY A 236 -8.19 -4.95 -6.11
CA GLY A 236 -7.80 -3.84 -5.26
C GLY A 236 -8.37 -4.00 -3.85
N ILE A 237 -7.58 -3.66 -2.84
CA ILE A 237 -8.05 -3.62 -1.45
C ILE A 237 -8.00 -2.16 -0.99
N GLY A 238 -9.16 -1.50 -1.01
CA GLY A 238 -9.34 -0.14 -0.54
C GLY A 238 -9.33 -0.06 0.98
N LEU A 239 -9.05 1.13 1.51
CA LEU A 239 -9.00 1.39 2.95
C LEU A 239 -10.00 2.47 3.39
N ARG A 240 -10.93 2.81 2.50
CA ARG A 240 -12.02 3.76 2.74
C ARG A 240 -13.38 3.10 2.52
N THR A 241 -14.31 3.34 3.43
CA THR A 241 -15.71 2.94 3.26
C THR A 241 -16.44 3.89 2.31
N ILE A 242 -17.40 3.35 1.53
CA ILE A 242 -18.29 4.17 0.69
C ILE A 242 -19.34 4.89 1.56
N ALA A 243 -19.71 4.28 2.69
CA ALA A 243 -20.78 4.77 3.57
C ALA A 243 -20.41 6.03 4.38
N GLN A 244 -19.20 6.58 4.18
CA GLN A 244 -18.75 7.76 4.90
C GLN A 244 -19.56 9.00 4.44
N GLN A 245 -20.69 9.25 5.08
CA GLN A 245 -21.37 10.53 5.01
C GLN A 245 -20.56 11.54 5.85
N SER A 246 -19.54 12.12 5.24
CA SER A 246 -18.84 13.25 5.84
C SER A 246 -19.81 14.44 5.93
N GLN A 247 -20.23 14.78 7.13
CA GLN A 247 -21.00 16.00 7.35
C GLN A 247 -20.10 17.23 7.23
N PRO A 248 -20.58 18.33 6.67
CA PRO A 248 -19.84 19.58 6.65
C PRO A 248 -19.39 19.96 8.06
N ILE A 249 -18.19 20.52 8.18
CA ILE A 249 -17.66 21.01 9.46
C ILE A 249 -18.12 22.44 9.63
N GLU A 250 -18.88 22.71 10.69
CA GLU A 250 -19.39 24.07 10.97
C GLU A 250 -18.35 24.98 11.64
N ASN A 251 -17.39 24.39 12.38
CA ASN A 251 -16.34 25.12 13.06
C ASN A 251 -15.02 25.11 12.26
N TYR A 252 -14.12 26.03 12.59
CA TYR A 252 -12.79 26.06 11.99
C TYR A 252 -12.08 24.71 12.19
N PRO A 253 -11.54 24.07 11.13
CA PRO A 253 -10.96 22.75 11.23
C PRO A 253 -9.70 22.74 12.08
N SER A 254 -9.56 21.74 12.95
CA SER A 254 -8.34 21.50 13.70
C SER A 254 -7.19 21.03 12.79
N MET A 255 -5.95 21.18 13.25
CA MET A 255 -4.78 20.72 12.50
C MET A 255 -4.84 19.21 12.24
N SER A 256 -5.32 18.40 13.20
CA SER A 256 -5.51 16.95 13.02
C SER A 256 -6.51 16.63 11.91
N GLN A 257 -7.59 17.39 11.78
CA GLN A 257 -8.56 17.21 10.69
C GLN A 257 -7.98 17.60 9.33
N VAL A 258 -7.20 18.67 9.26
CA VAL A 258 -6.51 19.08 8.02
C VAL A 258 -5.52 17.99 7.58
N ILE A 259 -4.69 17.50 8.50
CA ILE A 259 -3.73 16.42 8.21
C ILE A 259 -4.48 15.15 7.80
N ALA A 260 -5.54 14.77 8.52
CA ALA A 260 -6.35 13.60 8.17
C ALA A 260 -6.95 13.71 6.76
N MET A 261 -7.51 14.88 6.41
CA MET A 261 -8.04 15.12 5.06
C MET A 261 -6.94 15.00 4.00
N MET A 262 -5.76 15.55 4.24
CA MET A 262 -4.62 15.41 3.33
C MET A 262 -4.20 13.95 3.16
N LEU A 263 -4.10 13.18 4.27
CA LEU A 263 -3.76 11.77 4.23
C LEU A 263 -4.84 10.94 3.52
N ASN A 264 -6.12 11.20 3.78
CA ASN A 264 -7.22 10.54 3.10
C ASN A 264 -7.16 10.78 1.57
N THR A 265 -6.95 12.02 1.14
CA THR A 265 -6.82 12.37 -0.28
C THR A 265 -5.62 11.65 -0.93
N VAL A 266 -4.50 11.58 -0.21
CA VAL A 266 -3.27 10.93 -0.72
C VAL A 266 -3.41 9.41 -0.81
N PHE A 267 -4.00 8.78 0.21
CA PHE A 267 -3.96 7.31 0.34
C PHE A 267 -5.24 6.61 -0.15
N LEU A 268 -6.38 7.27 -0.13
CA LEU A 268 -7.66 6.57 -0.23
C LEU A 268 -8.47 6.85 -1.51
N ASP A 269 -8.38 8.04 -2.10
CA ASP A 269 -9.33 8.47 -3.13
C ASP A 269 -8.98 8.01 -4.55
N SER A 270 -7.70 7.71 -4.83
CA SER A 270 -7.22 7.47 -6.19
C SER A 270 -7.68 6.14 -6.81
N ILE A 271 -7.87 5.10 -6.00
CA ILE A 271 -8.19 3.75 -6.51
C ILE A 271 -9.62 3.68 -7.07
N ASP A 272 -10.57 4.39 -6.45
CA ASP A 272 -11.97 4.41 -6.87
C ASP A 272 -12.15 5.07 -8.23
N PHE A 273 -11.43 6.18 -8.44
CA PHE A 273 -11.45 6.87 -9.71
C PHE A 273 -10.84 6.00 -10.83
N ASP A 274 -9.73 5.36 -10.55
CA ASP A 274 -9.00 4.54 -11.53
C ASP A 274 -9.83 3.31 -11.95
N VAL A 275 -10.54 2.68 -11.00
CA VAL A 275 -11.47 1.57 -11.31
C VAL A 275 -12.59 2.03 -12.24
N ARG A 276 -13.26 3.16 -11.97
CA ARG A 276 -14.33 3.68 -12.84
C ARG A 276 -13.83 4.01 -14.24
N VAL A 277 -12.62 4.57 -14.34
CA VAL A 277 -12.01 4.84 -15.66
C VAL A 277 -11.76 3.53 -16.40
N LEU A 278 -11.26 2.51 -15.70
CA LEU A 278 -11.01 1.19 -16.28
C LEU A 278 -12.29 0.50 -16.77
N GLU A 279 -13.37 0.54 -15.97
CA GLU A 279 -14.68 0.02 -16.35
C GLU A 279 -15.19 0.68 -17.65
N ARG A 280 -15.09 2.01 -17.72
CA ARG A 280 -15.49 2.76 -18.92
C ARG A 280 -14.63 2.42 -20.15
N VAL A 281 -13.33 2.21 -19.95
CA VAL A 281 -12.43 1.75 -21.03
C VAL A 281 -12.82 0.35 -21.49
N ASN A 282 -13.17 -0.55 -20.58
CA ASN A 282 -13.65 -1.89 -20.93
C ASN A 282 -14.91 -1.84 -21.82
N GLU A 283 -15.89 -1.00 -21.44
CA GLU A 283 -17.10 -0.81 -22.25
C GLU A 283 -16.81 -0.34 -23.68
N LEU A 284 -15.79 0.52 -23.84
CA LEU A 284 -15.36 0.98 -25.16
C LEU A 284 -14.66 -0.13 -25.95
N ILE A 285 -13.79 -0.91 -25.28
CA ILE A 285 -13.06 -2.04 -25.91
C ILE A 285 -14.05 -3.11 -26.39
N GLU A 286 -15.11 -3.39 -25.61
CA GLU A 286 -16.13 -4.37 -25.99
C GLU A 286 -16.89 -4.00 -27.26
N LYS A 287 -17.09 -2.70 -27.51
CA LYS A 287 -17.74 -2.17 -28.73
C LYS A 287 -16.85 -2.20 -29.96
N LEU A 288 -15.53 -2.35 -29.79
CA LEU A 288 -14.58 -2.42 -30.91
C LEU A 288 -14.56 -3.83 -31.50
N PRO A 289 -14.52 -3.98 -32.83
CA PRO A 289 -14.20 -5.23 -33.51
C PRO A 289 -12.86 -5.79 -33.01
N LYS A 290 -12.73 -7.11 -32.93
CA LYS A 290 -11.50 -7.74 -32.41
C LYS A 290 -10.24 -7.31 -33.16
N GLU A 291 -10.35 -7.11 -34.46
CA GLU A 291 -9.29 -6.70 -35.39
C GLU A 291 -8.77 -5.29 -35.11
N GLU A 292 -9.65 -4.41 -34.60
CA GLU A 292 -9.33 -3.01 -34.30
C GLU A 292 -8.80 -2.79 -32.87
N ARG A 293 -8.89 -3.80 -32.02
CA ARG A 293 -8.44 -3.69 -30.61
C ARG A 293 -6.94 -3.51 -30.46
N GLY A 294 -6.13 -3.99 -31.41
CA GLY A 294 -4.68 -3.92 -31.35
C GLY A 294 -4.14 -4.52 -30.04
N LYS A 295 -3.49 -3.70 -29.23
CA LYS A 295 -2.98 -4.09 -27.90
C LYS A 295 -3.99 -3.91 -26.75
N LEU A 296 -5.17 -3.35 -27.03
CA LEU A 296 -6.20 -3.13 -26.04
C LEU A 296 -6.85 -4.47 -25.62
N ARG A 297 -6.99 -4.66 -24.34
CA ARG A 297 -7.63 -5.86 -23.77
C ARG A 297 -8.53 -5.46 -22.60
N PRO A 298 -9.67 -6.10 -22.41
CA PRO A 298 -10.47 -5.91 -21.21
C PRO A 298 -9.70 -6.38 -19.98
N ILE A 299 -9.85 -5.64 -18.89
CA ILE A 299 -9.26 -5.96 -17.60
C ILE A 299 -10.38 -6.02 -16.57
N ASP A 300 -10.47 -7.08 -15.81
CA ASP A 300 -11.53 -7.32 -14.83
C ASP A 300 -11.12 -6.72 -13.46
N PRO A 301 -11.58 -5.51 -13.08
CA PRO A 301 -11.29 -4.93 -11.78
C PRO A 301 -12.29 -5.44 -10.73
N PHE A 302 -11.81 -5.75 -9.55
CA PHE A 302 -12.63 -5.97 -8.38
C PHE A 302 -12.04 -5.23 -7.19
N LEU A 303 -12.85 -4.47 -6.47
CA LEU A 303 -12.40 -3.64 -5.36
C LEU A 303 -13.16 -4.01 -4.08
N ILE A 304 -12.44 -4.53 -3.10
CA ILE A 304 -12.95 -4.75 -1.74
C ILE A 304 -12.71 -3.50 -0.91
N ARG A 305 -13.71 -3.08 -0.15
CA ARG A 305 -13.66 -1.92 0.74
C ARG A 305 -14.18 -2.27 2.13
N PRO A 306 -13.72 -1.54 3.16
CA PRO A 306 -14.28 -1.67 4.50
C PRO A 306 -15.79 -1.33 4.50
N SER A 307 -16.58 -2.18 5.16
CA SER A 307 -18.00 -1.92 5.39
C SER A 307 -18.25 -0.87 6.47
N GLU A 308 -17.21 -0.59 7.30
CA GLU A 308 -17.21 0.41 8.36
C GLU A 308 -16.03 1.37 8.23
N ASP A 309 -16.14 2.54 8.88
CA ASP A 309 -15.05 3.51 8.91
C ASP A 309 -13.90 3.02 9.80
N LEU A 310 -12.74 2.74 9.19
CA LEU A 310 -11.54 2.29 9.90
C LEU A 310 -10.98 3.38 10.86
N GLY A 311 -11.30 4.65 10.62
CA GLY A 311 -11.00 5.73 11.54
C GLY A 311 -11.79 5.57 12.83
N LEU A 312 -13.10 5.41 12.74
CA LEU A 312 -13.97 5.22 13.91
C LEU A 312 -13.62 3.94 14.68
N LEU A 313 -13.21 2.89 13.98
CA LEU A 313 -12.75 1.63 14.59
C LEU A 313 -11.51 1.84 15.51
N SER A 314 -10.76 2.93 15.34
CA SER A 314 -9.58 3.23 16.19
C SER A 314 -9.93 3.83 17.55
N LEU A 315 -11.12 4.43 17.71
CA LEU A 315 -11.51 5.18 18.90
C LEU A 315 -11.45 4.40 20.22
N PRO A 316 -11.90 3.13 20.29
CA PRO A 316 -11.80 2.34 21.52
C PRO A 316 -10.35 2.16 22.00
N TYR A 317 -9.39 2.28 21.09
CA TYR A 317 -7.96 2.03 21.34
C TYR A 317 -7.14 3.32 21.49
N LYS A 318 -7.77 4.50 21.51
CA LYS A 318 -7.09 5.80 21.61
C LYS A 318 -6.15 5.92 22.82
N ASP A 319 -6.41 5.13 23.86
CA ASP A 319 -5.61 5.13 25.09
C ASP A 319 -4.36 4.24 25.01
N CYS A 320 -4.24 3.40 24.00
CA CYS A 320 -3.06 2.56 23.75
C CYS A 320 -1.88 3.34 23.13
N VAL A 321 -2.07 4.62 22.78
CA VAL A 321 -1.02 5.48 22.23
C VAL A 321 -0.01 5.89 23.32
N PRO A 322 1.32 5.86 23.05
CA PRO A 322 2.32 6.36 23.97
C PRO A 322 2.06 7.80 24.46
N LYS A 323 2.39 8.10 25.73
CA LYS A 323 2.09 9.40 26.37
C LYS A 323 2.62 10.60 25.58
N THR A 324 3.82 10.49 25.03
CA THR A 324 4.46 11.51 24.19
C THR A 324 3.69 11.79 22.90
N LEU A 325 3.21 10.74 22.23
CA LEU A 325 2.40 10.90 21.04
C LEU A 325 1.01 11.43 21.36
N LYS A 326 0.40 11.03 22.50
CA LYS A 326 -0.83 11.65 23.01
C LYS A 326 -0.67 13.16 23.24
N PHE A 327 0.47 13.57 23.78
CA PHE A 327 0.74 14.99 24.00
C PHE A 327 0.82 15.77 22.69
N LEU A 328 1.53 15.23 21.68
CA LEU A 328 1.57 15.81 20.34
C LEU A 328 0.18 15.88 19.70
N MET A 329 -0.60 14.81 19.79
CA MET A 329 -1.94 14.76 19.23
C MET A 329 -2.88 15.79 19.88
N LYS A 330 -2.79 15.99 21.19
CA LYS A 330 -3.54 17.04 21.89
C LYS A 330 -3.22 18.44 21.36
N GLY A 331 -1.95 18.68 21.00
CA GLY A 331 -1.54 19.95 20.38
C GLY A 331 -2.08 20.13 18.95
N LEU A 332 -2.40 19.05 18.26
CA LEU A 332 -2.98 19.08 16.90
C LEU A 332 -4.51 19.23 16.90
N GLY A 333 -5.17 18.99 18.04
CA GLY A 333 -6.62 19.10 18.20
C GLY A 333 -7.27 17.89 18.87
N PRO A 334 -8.61 17.89 18.98
CA PRO A 334 -9.33 16.81 19.66
C PRO A 334 -9.11 15.43 19.01
N THR A 335 -8.99 14.40 19.84
CA THR A 335 -8.93 12.97 19.44
C THR A 335 -10.31 12.29 19.58
N ASP A 336 -11.38 13.04 19.33
CA ASP A 336 -12.75 12.56 19.23
C ASP A 336 -13.02 11.93 17.83
N GLN A 337 -14.27 11.73 17.48
CA GLN A 337 -14.66 11.22 16.14
C GLN A 337 -13.99 12.00 14.98
N ARG A 338 -13.73 13.28 15.17
CA ARG A 338 -13.13 14.17 14.17
C ARG A 338 -11.60 13.97 14.01
N GLY A 339 -10.93 13.50 15.08
CA GLY A 339 -9.50 13.18 15.07
C GLY A 339 -9.20 11.69 14.83
N ALA A 340 -10.23 10.84 14.79
CA ALA A 340 -10.12 9.40 14.64
C ALA A 340 -9.38 8.98 13.35
N ASP A 341 -9.60 9.72 12.28
CA ASP A 341 -8.93 9.46 11.00
C ASP A 341 -7.41 9.55 11.13
N PHE A 342 -6.88 10.64 11.70
CA PHE A 342 -5.44 10.77 11.88
C PHE A 342 -4.88 9.69 12.80
N LEU A 343 -5.57 9.42 13.92
CA LEU A 343 -5.17 8.39 14.88
C LEU A 343 -5.00 7.03 14.20
N SER A 344 -5.94 6.65 13.37
CA SER A 344 -5.98 5.33 12.71
C SER A 344 -4.81 5.05 11.75
N TYR A 345 -4.12 6.08 11.25
CA TYR A 345 -2.93 5.91 10.43
C TYR A 345 -1.69 5.54 11.24
N ILE A 346 -1.60 6.02 12.49
CA ILE A 346 -0.40 5.93 13.32
C ILE A 346 -0.55 4.99 14.52
N LEU A 347 -1.76 4.48 14.76
CA LEU A 347 -2.06 3.59 15.88
C LEU A 347 -1.60 2.16 15.57
N PHE A 348 -0.33 1.89 15.81
CA PHE A 348 0.21 0.54 15.80
C PHE A 348 0.05 -0.05 17.21
N ASP A 349 -1.10 -0.68 17.44
CA ASP A 349 -1.45 -1.38 18.66
C ASP A 349 -2.03 -2.75 18.32
N LYS A 350 -1.68 -3.77 19.09
CA LYS A 350 -2.07 -5.16 18.86
C LYS A 350 -3.59 -5.33 18.72
N HIS A 351 -4.36 -4.68 19.58
CA HIS A 351 -5.83 -4.86 19.60
C HIS A 351 -6.47 -4.18 18.38
N TYR A 352 -6.04 -2.96 18.06
CA TYR A 352 -6.52 -2.26 16.87
C TYR A 352 -6.09 -2.98 15.58
N ILE A 353 -4.85 -3.43 15.47
CA ILE A 353 -4.36 -4.20 14.32
C ILE A 353 -5.19 -5.48 14.13
N ASN A 354 -5.46 -6.22 15.22
CA ASN A 354 -6.29 -7.42 15.14
C ASN A 354 -7.74 -7.10 14.75
N ALA A 355 -8.31 -6.00 15.25
CA ALA A 355 -9.64 -5.54 14.84
C ALA A 355 -9.70 -5.21 13.33
N LEU A 356 -8.65 -4.59 12.78
CA LEU A 356 -8.53 -4.34 11.34
C LEU A 356 -8.42 -5.62 10.51
N ILE A 357 -7.61 -6.58 10.96
CA ILE A 357 -7.46 -7.89 10.30
C ILE A 357 -8.80 -8.63 10.33
N GLU A 358 -9.45 -8.68 11.48
CA GLU A 358 -10.76 -9.33 11.62
C GLU A 358 -11.81 -8.67 10.72
N LYS A 359 -11.85 -7.33 10.70
CA LYS A 359 -12.77 -6.59 9.82
C LYS A 359 -12.54 -6.91 8.34
N GLY A 360 -11.28 -6.93 7.90
CA GLY A 360 -10.94 -7.29 6.54
C GLY A 360 -11.35 -8.72 6.17
N PHE A 361 -11.19 -9.64 7.10
CA PHE A 361 -11.63 -11.03 6.94
C PHE A 361 -13.15 -11.12 6.78
N GLN A 362 -13.91 -10.45 7.66
CA GLN A 362 -15.37 -10.44 7.62
C GLN A 362 -15.93 -9.81 6.35
N ASP A 363 -15.35 -8.71 5.90
CA ASP A 363 -15.79 -8.02 4.67
C ASP A 363 -15.50 -8.87 3.42
N ALA A 364 -14.40 -9.60 3.40
CA ALA A 364 -14.10 -10.56 2.33
C ALA A 364 -15.05 -11.76 2.38
N TYR A 365 -15.33 -12.31 3.56
CA TYR A 365 -16.31 -13.38 3.74
C TYR A 365 -17.71 -12.97 3.29
N ALA A 366 -18.14 -11.75 3.62
CA ALA A 366 -19.44 -11.23 3.17
C ALA A 366 -19.56 -11.16 1.64
N GLN A 367 -18.44 -11.00 0.93
CA GLN A 367 -18.38 -10.96 -0.53
C GLN A 367 -17.89 -12.27 -1.16
N ARG A 368 -17.95 -13.39 -0.43
CA ARG A 368 -17.40 -14.69 -0.84
C ARG A 368 -17.88 -15.19 -2.21
N GLU A 369 -19.15 -14.99 -2.53
CA GLU A 369 -19.73 -15.45 -3.80
C GLU A 369 -19.14 -14.69 -4.99
N ILE A 370 -19.00 -13.37 -4.84
CA ILE A 370 -18.39 -12.52 -5.87
C ILE A 370 -16.89 -12.85 -6.02
N LEU A 371 -16.20 -13.06 -4.90
CA LEU A 371 -14.80 -13.50 -4.90
C LEU A 371 -14.62 -14.85 -5.58
N HIS A 372 -15.48 -15.84 -5.28
CA HIS A 372 -15.46 -17.12 -5.98
C HIS A 372 -15.67 -16.96 -7.49
N HIS A 373 -16.62 -16.13 -7.90
CA HIS A 373 -16.84 -15.86 -9.31
C HIS A 373 -15.62 -15.19 -9.96
N PHE A 374 -15.06 -14.16 -9.29
CA PHE A 374 -13.87 -13.47 -9.75
C PHE A 374 -12.69 -14.42 -9.98
N PHE A 375 -12.41 -15.35 -9.07
CA PHE A 375 -11.32 -16.32 -9.24
C PHE A 375 -11.66 -17.48 -10.18
N LYS A 376 -12.91 -18.00 -10.19
CA LYS A 376 -13.34 -19.10 -11.08
C LYS A 376 -13.40 -18.73 -12.55
N LYS A 377 -13.77 -17.51 -12.91
CA LYS A 377 -13.68 -17.02 -14.30
C LYS A 377 -12.29 -17.20 -14.93
N SER A 378 -11.27 -17.42 -14.09
CA SER A 378 -9.92 -17.79 -14.49
C SER A 378 -9.83 -19.20 -15.12
N ASN A 379 -10.54 -20.17 -14.56
CA ASN A 379 -10.39 -21.58 -14.94
C ASN A 379 -11.28 -22.00 -16.12
N GLN A 380 -12.40 -21.32 -16.37
CA GLN A 380 -13.28 -21.68 -17.49
C GLN A 380 -12.78 -21.21 -18.86
N ARG A 381 -12.12 -20.02 -18.93
CA ARG A 381 -11.54 -19.56 -20.21
C ARG A 381 -10.34 -20.38 -20.72
N MET A 382 -9.71 -21.20 -19.86
CA MET A 382 -8.63 -22.11 -20.29
C MET A 382 -9.16 -23.43 -20.89
N LYS A 383 -10.43 -23.79 -20.62
CA LYS A 383 -11.04 -25.01 -21.20
C LYS A 383 -11.71 -24.76 -22.56
N ASP A 384 -11.94 -23.53 -22.94
CA ASP A 384 -12.65 -23.13 -24.17
C ASP A 384 -11.72 -22.54 -25.25
N LEU A 385 -10.40 -22.74 -25.13
CA LEU A 385 -9.44 -22.46 -26.21
C LEU A 385 -9.15 -23.74 -26.95
N PRO A 386 -9.35 -23.74 -28.28
CA PRO A 386 -9.08 -24.91 -29.14
C PRO A 386 -7.60 -25.28 -29.21
#